data_36d2eae71fbe55a0802c2a85004d80c5
#
_entry.id   36d2eae71fbe55a0802c2a85004d80c5
#
_cell.length_a   1.000
_cell.length_b   1.000
_cell.length_c   1.000
_cell.angle_alpha   90.00
_cell.angle_beta   90.00
_cell.angle_gamma   90.00
#
_symmetry.space_group_name_H-M   'P 1'
#
loop_
_entity.id
_entity.type
_entity.pdbx_description
1 polymer ?
#
loop_
_entity_poly.entity_id
_entity_poly.type
_entity_poly.pdbx_seq_one_letter_code
_entity_poly.pdbx_strand_id
1 'polypeptide(L)' 'MWKIRDDAKLEDLEKFGYRLGQDDGCHEAYIKDLEYNDYIAIYEDGRIFINVEDFCGSDWEQFQNELLHDLIKEGLAVKE' A
#
# COMPACT_ATOMS: atom_id res chain seq x y z
N MET A 1 -12.31 3.11 0.64
CA MET A 1 -11.01 2.53 1.04
C MET A 1 -10.40 1.80 -0.14
N TRP A 2 -9.10 1.87 -0.30
CA TRP A 2 -8.40 1.21 -1.39
C TRP A 2 -8.02 -0.21 -1.02
N LYS A 3 -8.07 -1.10 -2.01
CA LYS A 3 -7.57 -2.47 -1.87
C LYS A 3 -6.99 -2.94 -3.20
N ILE A 4 -6.23 -4.03 -3.18
CA ILE A 4 -5.71 -4.65 -4.39
C ILE A 4 -6.80 -5.55 -4.97
N ARG A 5 -6.94 -5.54 -6.30
CA ARG A 5 -7.91 -6.40 -6.99
C ARG A 5 -7.69 -7.87 -6.63
N ASP A 6 -8.79 -8.60 -6.48
CA ASP A 6 -8.73 -10.00 -6.08
C ASP A 6 -8.01 -10.90 -7.11
N ASP A 7 -8.06 -10.51 -8.37
CA ASP A 7 -7.42 -11.27 -9.46
C ASP A 7 -5.99 -10.83 -9.75
N ALA A 8 -5.47 -9.85 -9.01
CA ALA A 8 -4.10 -9.39 -9.18
C ALA A 8 -3.12 -10.31 -8.45
N LYS A 9 -1.93 -10.47 -9.01
CA LYS A 9 -0.86 -11.21 -8.36
C LYS A 9 -0.08 -10.26 -7.46
N LEU A 10 0.04 -10.59 -6.18
CA LEU A 10 0.76 -9.74 -5.24
C LEU A 10 2.24 -9.60 -5.60
N GLU A 11 2.82 -10.61 -6.22
CA GLU A 11 4.21 -10.57 -6.69
C GLU A 11 4.47 -9.43 -7.66
N ASP A 12 3.44 -8.98 -8.39
CA ASP A 12 3.59 -7.85 -9.31
C ASP A 12 3.87 -6.54 -8.58
N LEU A 13 3.59 -6.49 -7.28
CA LEU A 13 3.87 -5.30 -6.47
C LEU A 13 5.38 -5.02 -6.37
N GLU A 14 6.22 -6.02 -6.58
CA GLU A 14 7.67 -5.82 -6.56
C GLU A 14 8.13 -4.82 -7.61
N LYS A 15 7.42 -4.73 -8.72
CA LYS A 15 7.71 -3.76 -9.79
C LYS A 15 7.53 -2.31 -9.35
N PHE A 16 6.78 -2.10 -8.28
CA PHE A 16 6.47 -0.78 -7.77
C PHE A 16 7.23 -0.44 -6.49
N GLY A 17 8.25 -1.23 -6.17
CA GLY A 17 9.08 -0.96 -5.02
C GLY A 17 8.64 -1.66 -3.73
N TYR A 18 7.66 -2.53 -3.80
CA TYR A 18 7.23 -3.31 -2.66
C TYR A 18 8.07 -4.58 -2.53
N ARG A 19 8.26 -5.05 -1.32
CA ARG A 19 8.99 -6.29 -1.04
C ARG A 19 8.23 -7.09 -0.01
N LEU A 20 8.36 -8.40 -0.08
CA LEU A 20 7.73 -9.29 0.90
C LEU A 20 8.43 -9.13 2.24
N GLY A 21 7.67 -8.88 3.28
CA GLY A 21 8.19 -8.72 4.63
C GLY A 21 7.12 -9.10 5.64
N GLN A 22 7.37 -8.76 6.89
CA GLN A 22 6.42 -9.03 7.96
C GLN A 22 6.02 -7.72 8.63
N ASP A 23 4.71 -7.56 8.81
CA ASP A 23 4.15 -6.47 9.56
C ASP A 23 3.93 -6.95 11.00
N ASP A 24 4.35 -6.15 11.96
CA ASP A 24 4.25 -6.49 13.39
C ASP A 24 4.94 -7.81 13.77
N GLY A 25 5.81 -8.30 12.91
CA GLY A 25 6.51 -9.54 13.12
C GLY A 25 5.65 -10.81 13.04
N CYS A 26 4.38 -10.68 12.68
CA CYS A 26 3.43 -11.78 12.67
C CYS A 26 2.76 -12.05 11.34
N HIS A 27 2.52 -11.01 10.55
CA HIS A 27 1.77 -11.12 9.29
C HIS A 27 2.65 -10.81 8.10
N GLU A 28 2.61 -11.70 7.10
CA GLU A 28 3.30 -11.41 5.84
C GLU A 28 2.56 -10.36 5.05
N ALA A 29 3.31 -9.42 4.49
CA ALA A 29 2.76 -8.35 3.67
C ALA A 29 3.82 -7.87 2.70
N TYR A 30 3.36 -7.27 1.59
CA TYR A 30 4.26 -6.55 0.70
C TYR A 30 4.39 -5.13 1.23
N ILE A 31 5.61 -4.71 1.52
CA ILE A 31 5.90 -3.47 2.22
C ILE A 31 6.74 -2.55 1.34
N LYS A 32 6.33 -1.29 1.26
CA LYS A 32 7.10 -0.24 0.61
C LYS A 32 7.45 0.80 1.68
N ASP A 33 8.75 0.97 1.92
CA ASP A 33 9.22 1.97 2.89
C ASP A 33 9.07 3.38 2.32
N LEU A 34 8.59 4.28 3.14
CA LEU A 34 8.51 5.70 2.86
C LEU A 34 9.54 6.43 3.73
N GLU A 35 9.50 7.76 3.73
CA GLU A 35 10.40 8.54 4.57
C GLU A 35 9.99 8.47 6.04
N TYR A 36 10.93 8.69 6.95
CA TYR A 36 10.69 8.82 8.40
C TYR A 36 10.00 7.63 9.05
N ASN A 37 10.38 6.42 8.66
CA ASN A 37 9.81 5.18 9.19
C ASN A 37 8.36 4.93 8.81
N ASP A 38 7.82 5.73 7.90
CA ASP A 38 6.51 5.48 7.34
C ASP A 38 6.58 4.33 6.33
N TYR A 39 5.48 3.65 6.13
CA TYR A 39 5.45 2.55 5.17
C TYR A 39 4.03 2.27 4.69
N ILE A 40 3.94 1.54 3.58
CA ILE A 40 2.69 1.00 3.05
C ILE A 40 2.78 -0.51 3.13
N ALA A 41 1.78 -1.16 3.70
CA ALA A 41 1.71 -2.62 3.77
C ALA A 41 0.49 -3.12 3.02
N ILE A 42 0.68 -4.14 2.18
CA ILE A 42 -0.41 -4.76 1.42
C ILE A 42 -0.45 -6.24 1.79
N TYR A 43 -1.56 -6.65 2.38
CA TYR A 43 -1.74 -8.00 2.92
C TYR A 43 -2.24 -8.98 1.87
N GLU A 44 -2.20 -10.26 2.19
CA GLU A 44 -2.61 -11.33 1.28
C GLU A 44 -4.05 -11.18 0.78
N ASP A 45 -4.92 -10.64 1.61
CA ASP A 45 -6.33 -10.44 1.25
C ASP A 45 -6.56 -9.17 0.43
N GLY A 46 -5.47 -8.46 0.09
CA GLY A 46 -5.55 -7.25 -0.70
C GLY A 46 -5.73 -5.97 0.09
N ARG A 47 -5.89 -6.05 1.40
CA ARG A 47 -6.03 -4.84 2.22
C ARG A 47 -4.75 -4.02 2.19
N ILE A 48 -4.93 -2.70 2.17
CA ILE A 48 -3.82 -1.77 2.12
C ILE A 48 -3.80 -0.96 3.42
N PHE A 49 -2.67 -0.98 4.10
CA PHE A 49 -2.45 -0.21 5.31
C PHE A 49 -1.37 0.83 5.05
N ILE A 50 -1.67 2.10 5.32
CA ILE A 50 -0.72 3.19 5.15
C ILE A 50 -0.36 3.73 6.52
N ASN A 51 0.91 3.56 6.92
CA ASN A 51 1.42 4.03 8.19
C ASN A 51 2.19 5.33 7.98
N VAL A 52 1.56 6.44 8.31
CA VAL A 52 2.19 7.77 8.23
C VAL A 52 1.91 8.48 9.55
N GLU A 53 2.98 8.76 10.32
CA GLU A 53 2.84 9.33 11.65
C GLU A 53 2.58 10.83 11.66
N ASP A 54 3.18 11.56 10.72
CA ASP A 54 3.19 13.03 10.73
C ASP A 54 2.37 13.66 9.60
N PHE A 55 1.22 13.06 9.31
CA PHE A 55 0.35 13.65 8.30
C PHE A 55 -0.30 14.92 8.86
N CYS A 56 0.01 16.04 8.24
CA CYS A 56 -0.50 17.36 8.67
C CYS A 56 -1.53 17.95 7.71
N GLY A 57 -1.90 17.22 6.66
CA GLY A 57 -2.84 17.71 5.67
C GLY A 57 -4.29 17.54 6.09
N SER A 58 -5.18 18.22 5.40
CA SER A 58 -6.60 18.12 5.64
C SER A 58 -7.29 17.10 4.74
N ASP A 59 -6.61 16.59 3.72
CA ASP A 59 -7.18 15.69 2.74
C ASP A 59 -6.43 14.35 2.72
N TRP A 60 -6.83 13.48 3.62
CA TRP A 60 -6.23 12.15 3.75
C TRP A 60 -6.47 11.30 2.49
N GLU A 61 -7.65 11.42 1.89
CA GLU A 61 -7.97 10.65 0.70
C GLU A 61 -7.06 11.00 -0.48
N GLN A 62 -6.83 12.30 -0.71
CA GLN A 62 -5.93 12.73 -1.76
C GLN A 62 -4.50 12.26 -1.49
N PHE A 63 -4.06 12.31 -0.24
CA PHE A 63 -2.73 11.85 0.14
C PHE A 63 -2.57 10.35 -0.18
N GLN A 64 -3.59 9.54 0.14
CA GLN A 64 -3.58 8.12 -0.20
C GLN A 64 -3.49 7.92 -1.71
N ASN A 65 -4.25 8.68 -2.47
CA ASN A 65 -4.25 8.58 -3.93
C ASN A 65 -2.85 8.86 -4.50
N GLU A 66 -2.16 9.83 -3.95
CA GLU A 66 -0.80 10.15 -4.39
C GLU A 66 0.19 9.02 -4.07
N LEU A 67 0.09 8.45 -2.87
CA LEU A 67 0.97 7.35 -2.48
C LEU A 67 0.72 6.09 -3.31
N LEU A 68 -0.51 5.84 -3.69
CA LEU A 68 -0.90 4.64 -4.42
C LEU A 68 -1.02 4.90 -5.93
N HIS A 69 -0.58 6.06 -6.40
CA HIS A 69 -0.78 6.49 -7.78
C HIS A 69 -0.37 5.43 -8.81
N ASP A 70 0.79 4.81 -8.63
CA ASP A 70 1.27 3.80 -9.57
C ASP A 70 0.34 2.59 -9.63
N LEU A 71 -0.14 2.14 -8.49
CA LEU A 71 -1.03 0.99 -8.41
C LEU A 71 -2.41 1.33 -8.98
N ILE A 72 -2.88 2.54 -8.73
CA ILE A 72 -4.17 2.99 -9.25
C ILE A 72 -4.10 3.09 -10.78
N LYS A 73 -3.01 3.68 -11.29
CA LYS A 73 -2.82 3.84 -12.73
C LYS A 73 -2.79 2.51 -13.46
N GLU A 74 -2.16 1.50 -12.86
CA GLU A 74 -2.07 0.16 -13.45
C GLU A 74 -3.33 -0.68 -13.20
N GLY A 75 -4.30 -0.14 -12.50
CA GLY A 75 -5.54 -0.84 -12.21
C GLY A 75 -5.41 -1.93 -11.16
N LEU A 76 -4.31 -1.97 -10.41
CA LEU A 76 -4.12 -2.95 -9.35
C LEU A 76 -4.83 -2.56 -8.07
N ALA A 77 -4.86 -1.27 -7.75
CA ALA A 77 -5.60 -0.77 -6.59
C ALA A 77 -6.97 -0.28 -7.04
N VAL A 78 -7.99 -0.73 -6.35
CA VAL A 78 -9.37 -0.36 -6.66
C VAL A 78 -10.05 0.13 -5.40
N LYS A 79 -11.10 0.93 -5.57
CA LYS A 79 -11.87 1.47 -4.45
C LYS A 79 -13.02 0.54 -4.10
N GLU A 80 -13.15 0.25 -2.83
CA GLU A 80 -14.32 -0.48 -2.34
C GLU A 80 -15.47 0.45 -2.09
#